data_3a37bafc776cfb4d3fa057ed27295c10
#
_entry.id   3a37bafc776cfb4d3fa057ed27295c10
#
_cell.length_a   1.000
_cell.length_b   1.000
_cell.length_c   1.000
_cell.angle_alpha   90.00
_cell.angle_beta   90.00
_cell.angle_gamma   90.00
#
_symmetry.space_group_name_H-M   'P 1'
#
loop_
_entity.id
_entity.type
_entity.pdbx_description
1 polymer ?
#
loop_
_entity_poly.entity_id
_entity_poly.type
_entity_poly.pdbx_seq_one_letter_code
_entity_poly.pdbx_strand_id
1 'polypeptide(L)'
;MKAIQARYADVKTTDPKKQKMNQEVMELYKKRGVNPVSGCFPMLLTMPVLFAFYSLLSVAVEIRGEPFMGWITDLTVADPLYITPIAMGVSMVVQQRMTPTPSQDPMQQKIMMLMPVMFSVMFLFAASGLVLYWLTSNLLTIAQTVITNKIIGPPKVHEVRPAAERRVKQRSKKDKGIKTKEQID
;
A
#
# COMPACT_ATOMS: atom_id res chain seq x y z
N MET A 1 -6.35 -2.83 -16.16
CA MET A 1 -5.92 -1.56 -15.58
C MET A 1 -4.92 -0.85 -16.48
N LYS A 2 -3.69 -1.34 -16.70
CA LYS A 2 -2.68 -0.68 -17.57
C LYS A 2 -3.21 -0.23 -18.95
N ALA A 3 -4.07 -1.00 -19.60
CA ALA A 3 -4.64 -0.64 -20.90
C ALA A 3 -5.67 0.51 -20.84
N ILE A 4 -6.38 0.67 -19.73
CA ILE A 4 -7.27 1.83 -19.50
C ILE A 4 -6.42 3.07 -19.28
N GLN A 5 -5.43 2.99 -18.42
CA GLN A 5 -4.54 4.09 -18.08
C GLN A 5 -3.70 4.57 -19.26
N ALA A 6 -3.22 3.64 -20.12
CA ALA A 6 -2.50 3.99 -21.35
C ALA A 6 -3.34 4.82 -22.33
N ARG A 7 -4.67 4.63 -22.35
CA ARG A 7 -5.58 5.44 -23.19
C ARG A 7 -5.74 6.88 -22.70
N TYR A 8 -5.46 7.11 -21.42
CA TYR A 8 -5.62 8.41 -20.75
C TYR A 8 -4.29 8.97 -20.24
N ALA A 9 -3.15 8.46 -20.75
CA ALA A 9 -1.82 8.88 -20.29
C ALA A 9 -1.54 10.37 -20.48
N ASP A 10 -2.01 10.92 -21.61
CA ASP A 10 -1.78 12.32 -22.00
C ASP A 10 -2.83 13.30 -21.47
N VAL A 11 -3.79 12.80 -20.67
CA VAL A 11 -4.89 13.64 -20.16
C VAL A 11 -4.46 14.34 -18.88
N LYS A 12 -4.56 15.68 -18.85
CA LYS A 12 -4.26 16.50 -17.66
C LYS A 12 -5.18 16.15 -16.48
N THR A 13 -4.67 16.34 -15.26
CA THR A 13 -5.35 15.94 -14.01
C THR A 13 -6.72 16.60 -13.82
N THR A 14 -6.93 17.76 -14.40
CA THR A 14 -8.16 18.57 -14.35
C THR A 14 -9.17 18.28 -15.46
N ASP A 15 -8.84 17.41 -16.42
CA ASP A 15 -9.71 17.11 -17.56
C ASP A 15 -10.87 16.17 -17.13
N PRO A 16 -12.13 16.44 -17.52
CA PRO A 16 -13.27 15.56 -17.27
C PRO A 16 -13.09 14.13 -17.83
N LYS A 17 -12.19 13.94 -18.79
CA LYS A 17 -11.81 12.60 -19.30
C LYS A 17 -11.17 11.75 -18.20
N LYS A 18 -10.55 12.35 -17.17
CA LYS A 18 -9.99 11.61 -16.05
C LYS A 18 -11.06 10.98 -15.16
N GLN A 19 -12.22 11.62 -15.03
CA GLN A 19 -13.38 11.03 -14.35
C GLN A 19 -13.89 9.78 -15.08
N LYS A 20 -13.93 9.81 -16.42
CA LYS A 20 -14.28 8.64 -17.24
C LYS A 20 -13.28 7.49 -17.03
N MET A 21 -11.99 7.79 -16.96
CA MET A 21 -10.97 6.79 -16.62
C MET A 21 -11.25 6.11 -15.27
N ASN A 22 -11.55 6.92 -14.24
CA ASN A 22 -11.86 6.39 -12.90
C ASN A 22 -13.14 5.54 -12.90
N GLN A 23 -14.15 5.93 -13.67
CA GLN A 23 -15.38 5.15 -13.85
C GLN A 23 -15.09 3.80 -14.53
N GLU A 24 -14.32 3.78 -15.63
CA GLU A 24 -13.92 2.54 -16.31
C GLU A 24 -13.11 1.60 -15.39
N VAL A 25 -12.24 2.17 -14.55
CA VAL A 25 -11.48 1.41 -13.56
C VAL A 25 -12.41 0.82 -12.50
N MET A 26 -13.37 1.60 -12.00
CA MET A 26 -14.34 1.15 -11.01
C MET A 26 -15.27 0.06 -11.58
N GLU A 27 -15.71 0.20 -12.83
CA GLU A 27 -16.47 -0.84 -13.53
C GLU A 27 -15.66 -2.13 -13.70
N LEU A 28 -14.36 -2.01 -13.98
CA LEU A 28 -13.48 -3.17 -14.06
C LEU A 28 -13.38 -3.91 -12.73
N TYR A 29 -13.29 -3.17 -11.60
CA TYR A 29 -13.32 -3.76 -10.26
C TYR A 29 -14.66 -4.48 -10.00
N LYS A 30 -15.79 -3.83 -10.31
CA LYS A 30 -17.13 -4.44 -10.17
C LYS A 30 -17.27 -5.71 -11.02
N LYS A 31 -16.84 -5.67 -12.29
CA LYS A 31 -16.88 -6.84 -13.20
C LYS A 31 -16.01 -8.01 -12.72
N ARG A 32 -14.99 -7.72 -11.91
CA ARG A 32 -14.10 -8.75 -11.32
C ARG A 32 -14.46 -9.15 -9.90
N GLY A 33 -15.53 -8.58 -9.33
CA GLY A 33 -15.95 -8.86 -7.96
C GLY A 33 -14.97 -8.37 -6.89
N VAL A 34 -14.07 -7.43 -7.26
CA VAL A 34 -13.07 -6.88 -6.32
C VAL A 34 -13.63 -5.59 -5.75
N ASN A 35 -13.77 -5.55 -4.43
CA ASN A 35 -14.19 -4.32 -3.73
C ASN A 35 -12.96 -3.54 -3.27
N PRO A 36 -12.68 -2.33 -3.82
CA PRO A 36 -11.53 -1.53 -3.41
C PRO A 36 -11.63 -1.04 -1.95
N VAL A 37 -12.84 -0.97 -1.40
CA VAL A 37 -13.09 -0.56 -0.01
C VAL A 37 -12.67 -1.64 0.99
N SER A 38 -12.61 -2.91 0.58
CA SER A 38 -12.19 -4.00 1.47
C SER A 38 -10.76 -3.83 2.00
N GLY A 39 -9.90 -3.13 1.26
CA GLY A 39 -8.52 -2.84 1.68
C GLY A 39 -8.40 -1.84 2.82
N CYS A 40 -9.37 -0.94 3.02
CA CYS A 40 -9.35 0.03 4.12
C CYS A 40 -10.02 -0.50 5.41
N PHE A 41 -10.79 -1.60 5.33
CA PHE A 41 -11.47 -2.18 6.49
C PHE A 41 -10.53 -2.58 7.63
N PRO A 42 -9.40 -3.27 7.40
CA PRO A 42 -8.43 -3.54 8.47
C PRO A 42 -7.92 -2.26 9.15
N MET A 43 -7.72 -1.18 8.39
CA MET A 43 -7.28 0.10 8.94
C MET A 43 -8.34 0.71 9.87
N LEU A 44 -9.62 0.67 9.49
CA LEU A 44 -10.73 1.12 10.34
C LEU A 44 -10.83 0.30 11.63
N LEU A 45 -10.56 -1.00 11.56
CA LEU A 45 -10.57 -1.86 12.74
C LEU A 45 -9.39 -1.58 13.68
N THR A 46 -8.25 -1.15 13.14
CA THR A 46 -7.03 -0.83 13.93
C THR A 46 -7.17 0.52 14.65
N MET A 47 -7.96 1.46 14.14
CA MET A 47 -8.10 2.81 14.72
C MET A 47 -8.58 2.80 16.17
N PRO A 48 -9.66 2.08 16.57
CA PRO A 48 -10.08 2.01 17.98
C PRO A 48 -9.00 1.44 18.89
N VAL A 49 -8.28 0.42 18.42
CA VAL A 49 -7.17 -0.19 19.19
C VAL A 49 -6.04 0.81 19.41
N LEU A 50 -5.68 1.56 18.38
CA LEU A 50 -4.66 2.59 18.45
C LEU A 50 -5.08 3.73 19.41
N PHE A 51 -6.35 4.13 19.36
CA PHE A 51 -6.92 5.14 20.25
C PHE A 51 -6.89 4.68 21.72
N ALA A 52 -7.29 3.43 21.99
CA ALA A 52 -7.23 2.83 23.31
C ALA A 52 -5.79 2.76 23.83
N PHE A 53 -4.84 2.37 22.97
CA PHE A 53 -3.42 2.32 23.31
C PHE A 53 -2.85 3.72 23.63
N TYR A 54 -3.19 4.72 22.82
CA TYR A 54 -2.79 6.10 23.09
C TYR A 54 -3.37 6.62 24.41
N SER A 55 -4.65 6.35 24.67
CA SER A 55 -5.30 6.70 25.95
C SER A 55 -4.63 6.01 27.12
N LEU A 56 -4.31 4.72 26.99
CA LEU A 56 -3.59 3.97 28.02
C LEU A 56 -2.26 4.62 28.35
N LEU A 57 -1.43 4.93 27.34
CA LEU A 57 -0.13 5.59 27.54
C LEU A 57 -0.27 6.97 28.21
N SER A 58 -1.37 7.68 27.94
CA SER A 58 -1.60 9.01 28.51
C SER A 58 -2.02 8.99 29.98
N VAL A 59 -2.63 7.88 30.44
CA VAL A 59 -3.23 7.75 31.79
C VAL A 59 -2.43 6.82 32.68
N ALA A 60 -1.67 5.88 32.13
CA ALA A 60 -0.91 4.90 32.88
C ALA A 60 0.22 5.56 33.67
N VAL A 61 0.01 5.68 34.98
CA VAL A 61 0.98 6.27 35.92
C VAL A 61 2.20 5.37 36.12
N GLU A 62 2.02 4.06 35.94
CA GLU A 62 3.04 3.03 36.12
C GLU A 62 4.20 3.12 35.12
N ILE A 63 3.97 3.67 33.95
CA ILE A 63 5.00 3.83 32.90
C ILE A 63 5.52 5.26 32.80
N ARG A 64 4.99 6.16 33.65
CA ARG A 64 5.36 7.57 33.65
C ARG A 64 6.68 7.77 34.41
N GLY A 65 7.69 8.27 33.67
CA GLY A 65 9.01 8.49 34.24
C GLY A 65 9.87 7.23 34.38
N GLU A 66 9.37 6.06 34.00
CA GLU A 66 10.15 4.83 33.95
C GLU A 66 11.07 4.78 32.73
N PRO A 67 12.39 4.63 32.95
CA PRO A 67 13.33 4.56 31.83
C PRO A 67 13.15 3.23 31.07
N PHE A 68 12.97 3.32 29.75
CA PHE A 68 12.81 2.14 28.91
C PHE A 68 14.17 1.61 28.42
N MET A 69 14.87 2.38 27.62
CA MET A 69 16.16 1.95 27.06
C MET A 69 16.97 3.15 26.53
N GLY A 70 18.26 3.20 26.84
CA GLY A 70 19.20 4.20 26.32
C GLY A 70 18.78 5.63 26.68
N TRP A 71 18.41 6.40 25.66
CA TRP A 71 18.03 7.81 25.81
C TRP A 71 16.53 8.03 26.09
N ILE A 72 15.72 6.99 26.01
CA ILE A 72 14.28 7.07 26.28
C ILE A 72 14.08 6.88 27.79
N THR A 73 13.92 8.00 28.49
CA THR A 73 13.74 8.04 29.94
C THR A 73 12.27 8.01 30.36
N ASP A 74 11.34 8.23 29.44
CA ASP A 74 9.91 8.21 29.70
C ASP A 74 9.15 7.86 28.42
N LEU A 75 8.35 6.80 28.47
CA LEU A 75 7.54 6.33 27.35
C LEU A 75 6.31 7.20 27.08
N THR A 76 5.92 8.05 28.03
CA THR A 76 4.72 8.90 27.92
C THR A 76 5.01 10.23 27.24
N VAL A 77 6.27 10.62 27.11
CA VAL A 77 6.69 11.86 26.45
C VAL A 77 7.30 11.58 25.06
N ALA A 78 7.44 12.63 24.27
CA ALA A 78 8.09 12.53 22.97
C ALA A 78 9.59 12.20 23.12
N ASP A 79 10.15 11.51 22.13
CA ASP A 79 11.58 11.18 22.11
C ASP A 79 12.44 12.46 22.05
N PRO A 80 13.29 12.72 23.07
CA PRO A 80 14.07 13.95 23.12
C PRO A 80 15.11 14.08 22.01
N LEU A 81 15.56 12.97 21.43
CA LEU A 81 16.53 12.96 20.34
C LEU A 81 15.89 12.75 18.96
N TYR A 82 14.57 12.56 18.88
CA TYR A 82 13.82 12.29 17.65
C TYR A 82 14.32 11.09 16.84
N ILE A 83 15.14 10.22 17.44
CA ILE A 83 15.71 9.05 16.74
C ILE A 83 14.61 8.06 16.36
N THR A 84 13.68 7.78 17.29
CA THR A 84 12.60 6.80 17.05
C THR A 84 11.59 7.24 15.99
N PRO A 85 11.11 8.49 15.92
CA PRO A 85 10.24 8.93 14.83
C PRO A 85 10.94 8.93 13.45
N ILE A 86 12.23 9.29 13.43
CA ILE A 86 13.01 9.26 12.18
C ILE A 86 13.20 7.82 11.72
N ALA A 87 13.60 6.91 12.59
CA ALA A 87 13.75 5.49 12.30
C ALA A 87 12.42 4.88 11.82
N MET A 88 11.29 5.27 12.45
CA MET A 88 9.95 4.88 12.03
C MET A 88 9.65 5.37 10.60
N GLY A 89 9.90 6.65 10.30
CA GLY A 89 9.70 7.19 8.96
C GLY A 89 10.53 6.45 7.89
N VAL A 90 11.80 6.17 8.17
CA VAL A 90 12.67 5.38 7.29
C VAL A 90 12.10 3.97 7.10
N SER A 91 11.69 3.29 8.17
CA SER A 91 11.09 1.96 8.10
C SER A 91 9.82 1.93 7.25
N MET A 92 8.97 2.97 7.33
CA MET A 92 7.77 3.12 6.51
C MET A 92 8.11 3.27 5.02
N VAL A 93 9.14 4.05 4.69
CA VAL A 93 9.60 4.21 3.30
C VAL A 93 10.14 2.88 2.75
N VAL A 94 10.92 2.15 3.54
CA VAL A 94 11.43 0.82 3.17
C VAL A 94 10.26 -0.14 2.91
N GLN A 95 9.31 -0.22 3.84
CA GLN A 95 8.12 -1.08 3.72
C GLN A 95 7.30 -0.73 2.47
N GLN A 96 7.11 0.56 2.20
CA GLN A 96 6.38 1.03 1.03
C GLN A 96 7.05 0.62 -0.29
N ARG A 97 8.40 0.69 -0.35
CA ARG A 97 9.14 0.25 -1.54
C ARG A 97 9.08 -1.27 -1.76
N MET A 98 8.95 -2.04 -0.69
CA MET A 98 8.82 -3.49 -0.76
C MET A 98 7.42 -3.95 -1.15
N THR A 99 6.41 -3.12 -0.92
CA THR A 99 5.01 -3.45 -1.23
C THR A 99 4.64 -2.92 -2.62
N PRO A 100 4.33 -3.79 -3.59
CA PRO A 100 3.95 -3.34 -4.93
C PRO A 100 2.64 -2.57 -4.87
N THR A 101 2.67 -1.32 -5.26
CA THR A 101 1.51 -0.43 -5.28
C THR A 101 0.66 -0.68 -6.52
N PRO A 102 -0.61 -1.06 -6.39
CA PRO A 102 -1.48 -1.32 -7.54
C PRO A 102 -1.91 -0.05 -8.28
N SER A 103 -1.76 1.12 -7.67
CA SER A 103 -2.18 2.38 -8.27
C SER A 103 -1.12 2.94 -9.21
N GLN A 104 -1.52 3.16 -10.46
CA GLN A 104 -0.66 3.76 -11.49
C GLN A 104 -1.01 5.24 -11.75
N ASP A 105 -1.90 5.84 -10.96
CA ASP A 105 -2.15 7.28 -11.02
C ASP A 105 -0.95 8.02 -10.40
N PRO A 106 -0.26 8.90 -11.17
CA PRO A 106 0.92 9.62 -10.68
C PRO A 106 0.60 10.52 -9.48
N MET A 107 -0.64 11.02 -9.37
CA MET A 107 -1.06 11.81 -8.22
C MET A 107 -1.16 10.94 -6.96
N GLN A 108 -1.77 9.76 -7.06
CA GLN A 108 -1.89 8.83 -5.96
C GLN A 108 -0.52 8.28 -5.52
N GLN A 109 0.39 8.05 -6.46
CA GLN A 109 1.77 7.67 -6.14
C GLN A 109 2.51 8.76 -5.35
N LYS A 110 2.34 10.04 -5.72
CA LYS A 110 2.93 11.17 -4.99
C LYS A 110 2.37 11.27 -3.57
N ILE A 111 1.05 11.14 -3.40
CA ILE A 111 0.40 11.14 -2.08
C ILE A 111 0.93 9.98 -1.23
N MET A 112 1.01 8.77 -1.79
CA MET A 112 1.54 7.62 -1.07
C MET A 112 3.02 7.80 -0.69
N MET A 113 3.83 8.41 -1.55
CA MET A 113 5.25 8.67 -1.26
C MET A 113 5.41 9.75 -0.17
N LEU A 114 4.50 10.72 -0.12
CA LEU A 114 4.54 11.80 0.89
C LEU A 114 4.01 11.34 2.24
N MET A 115 3.14 10.34 2.27
CA MET A 115 2.47 9.86 3.49
C MET A 115 3.45 9.48 4.62
N PRO A 116 4.52 8.68 4.41
CA PRO A 116 5.48 8.36 5.46
C PRO A 116 6.15 9.60 6.06
N VAL A 117 6.46 10.59 5.24
CA VAL A 117 7.09 11.85 5.70
C VAL A 117 6.11 12.62 6.58
N MET A 118 4.86 12.75 6.14
CA MET A 118 3.81 13.44 6.90
C MET A 118 3.56 12.75 8.25
N PHE A 119 3.49 11.41 8.27
CA PHE A 119 3.37 10.64 9.49
C PHE A 119 4.58 10.82 10.41
N SER A 120 5.80 10.77 9.87
CA SER A 120 7.02 10.97 10.66
C SER A 120 7.00 12.33 11.36
N VAL A 121 6.61 13.39 10.66
CA VAL A 121 6.49 14.74 11.25
C VAL A 121 5.41 14.80 12.33
N MET A 122 4.27 14.16 12.11
CA MET A 122 3.20 14.08 13.12
C MET A 122 3.66 13.36 14.38
N PHE A 123 4.44 12.29 14.24
CA PHE A 123 4.93 11.49 15.36
C PHE A 123 6.14 12.07 16.09
N LEU A 124 6.72 13.19 15.62
CA LEU A 124 7.76 13.92 16.38
C LEU A 124 7.27 14.38 17.76
N PHE A 125 5.98 14.65 17.87
CA PHE A 125 5.34 15.15 19.09
C PHE A 125 4.56 14.07 19.85
N ALA A 126 4.55 12.85 19.35
CA ALA A 126 3.82 11.75 19.96
C ALA A 126 4.64 11.08 21.08
N ALA A 127 3.95 10.43 22.02
CA ALA A 127 4.57 9.65 23.09
C ALA A 127 5.52 8.59 22.50
N SER A 128 6.73 8.48 23.06
CA SER A 128 7.77 7.54 22.59
C SER A 128 7.29 6.11 22.55
N GLY A 129 6.46 5.69 23.51
CA GLY A 129 5.89 4.35 23.55
C GLY A 129 5.03 4.03 22.32
N LEU A 130 4.24 5.00 21.83
CA LEU A 130 3.45 4.84 20.61
C LEU A 130 4.34 4.72 19.37
N VAL A 131 5.37 5.54 19.28
CA VAL A 131 6.34 5.53 18.18
C VAL A 131 7.11 4.22 18.15
N LEU A 132 7.56 3.73 19.32
CA LEU A 132 8.25 2.44 19.45
C LEU A 132 7.35 1.27 19.06
N TYR A 133 6.10 1.27 19.47
CA TYR A 133 5.13 0.26 19.04
C TYR A 133 5.02 0.23 17.51
N TRP A 134 4.87 1.41 16.89
CA TRP A 134 4.73 1.51 15.44
C TRP A 134 6.02 1.10 14.71
N LEU A 135 7.17 1.53 15.20
CA LEU A 135 8.48 1.14 14.68
C LEU A 135 8.67 -0.38 14.73
N THR A 136 8.38 -0.98 15.88
CA THR A 136 8.48 -2.44 16.06
C THR A 136 7.55 -3.19 15.11
N SER A 137 6.31 -2.73 14.98
CA SER A 137 5.32 -3.29 14.04
C SER A 137 5.81 -3.22 12.59
N ASN A 138 6.40 -2.09 12.19
CA ASN A 138 6.98 -1.93 10.85
C ASN A 138 8.15 -2.88 10.62
N LEU A 139 9.06 -3.00 11.58
CA LEU A 139 10.22 -3.89 11.49
C LEU A 139 9.79 -5.36 11.36
N LEU A 140 8.80 -5.78 12.15
CA LEU A 140 8.22 -7.12 12.06
C LEU A 140 7.56 -7.36 10.69
N THR A 141 6.84 -6.38 10.18
CA THR A 141 6.20 -6.47 8.86
C THR A 141 7.23 -6.52 7.72
N ILE A 142 8.32 -5.77 7.82
CA ILE A 142 9.45 -5.84 6.88
C ILE A 142 10.06 -7.25 6.92
N ALA A 143 10.37 -7.77 8.12
CA ALA A 143 10.92 -9.10 8.30
C ALA A 143 9.99 -10.17 7.71
N GLN A 144 8.69 -10.11 8.02
CA GLN A 144 7.68 -10.99 7.44
C GLN A 144 7.66 -10.92 5.92
N THR A 145 7.69 -9.71 5.34
CA THR A 145 7.68 -9.52 3.89
C THR A 145 8.93 -10.12 3.23
N VAL A 146 10.10 -9.93 3.82
CA VAL A 146 11.36 -10.51 3.34
C VAL A 146 11.30 -12.03 3.37
N ILE A 147 10.85 -12.61 4.49
CA ILE A 147 10.73 -14.07 4.67
C ILE A 147 9.73 -14.63 3.65
N THR A 148 8.56 -14.02 3.54
CA THR A 148 7.52 -14.45 2.59
C THR A 148 8.01 -14.38 1.14
N ASN A 149 8.69 -13.31 0.76
CA ASN A 149 9.25 -13.17 -0.58
C ASN A 149 10.37 -14.18 -0.87
N LYS A 150 11.13 -14.61 0.14
CA LYS A 150 12.14 -15.68 -0.01
C LYS A 150 11.51 -17.05 -0.16
N ILE A 151 10.43 -17.35 0.57
CA ILE A 151 9.80 -18.67 0.60
C ILE A 151 8.85 -18.86 -0.59
N ILE A 152 7.98 -17.87 -0.85
CA ILE A 152 6.91 -17.95 -1.84
C ILE A 152 7.32 -17.28 -3.16
N GLY A 153 8.30 -16.39 -3.12
CA GLY A 153 8.71 -15.53 -4.22
C GLY A 153 7.98 -14.19 -4.23
N PRO A 154 8.54 -13.19 -4.93
CA PRO A 154 7.94 -11.87 -5.02
C PRO A 154 6.58 -11.94 -5.73
N PRO A 155 5.61 -11.07 -5.36
CA PRO A 155 4.29 -11.08 -5.97
C PRO A 155 4.39 -10.88 -7.49
N LYS A 156 3.99 -11.90 -8.24
CA LYS A 156 3.99 -11.86 -9.72
C LYS A 156 2.94 -10.87 -10.17
N VAL A 157 3.38 -9.69 -10.57
CA VAL A 157 2.51 -8.75 -11.28
C VAL A 157 2.16 -9.38 -12.62
N HIS A 158 0.95 -9.93 -12.76
CA HIS A 158 0.48 -10.41 -14.05
C HIS A 158 0.47 -9.25 -15.03
N GLU A 159 1.43 -9.22 -15.93
CA GLU A 159 1.40 -8.32 -17.09
C GLU A 159 0.15 -8.62 -17.90
N VAL A 160 -0.81 -7.73 -17.80
CA VAL A 160 -2.01 -7.82 -18.63
C VAL A 160 -1.60 -7.46 -20.05
N ARG A 161 -1.47 -8.49 -20.92
CA ARG A 161 -1.14 -8.28 -22.32
C ARG A 161 -2.04 -7.20 -22.94
N PRO A 162 -1.48 -6.28 -23.73
CA PRO A 162 -2.23 -5.22 -24.38
C PRO A 162 -3.45 -5.78 -25.14
N ALA A 163 -4.53 -5.03 -25.18
CA ALA A 163 -5.78 -5.48 -25.82
C ALA A 163 -5.56 -5.87 -27.32
N ALA A 164 -4.58 -5.24 -27.98
CA ALA A 164 -4.17 -5.58 -29.33
C ALA A 164 -3.64 -7.02 -29.45
N GLU A 165 -2.71 -7.42 -28.56
CA GLU A 165 -2.16 -8.79 -28.55
C GLU A 165 -3.21 -9.86 -28.22
N ARG A 166 -4.20 -9.52 -27.37
CA ARG A 166 -5.31 -10.43 -27.07
C ARG A 166 -6.17 -10.69 -28.31
N ARG A 167 -6.45 -9.64 -29.08
CA ARG A 167 -7.24 -9.76 -30.33
C ARG A 167 -6.50 -10.59 -31.40
N VAL A 168 -5.19 -10.38 -31.54
CA VAL A 168 -4.35 -11.16 -32.47
C VAL A 168 -4.34 -12.64 -32.06
N LYS A 169 -4.15 -12.93 -30.76
CA LYS A 169 -4.12 -14.32 -30.27
C LYS A 169 -5.50 -15.01 -30.33
N GLN A 170 -6.60 -14.25 -30.17
CA GLN A 170 -7.95 -14.79 -30.34
C GLN A 170 -8.25 -15.09 -31.84
N ARG A 171 -7.86 -14.21 -32.78
CA ARG A 171 -7.97 -14.47 -34.23
C ARG A 171 -7.16 -15.68 -34.61
N SER A 172 -5.89 -15.77 -34.22
CA SER A 172 -5.03 -16.92 -34.50
C SER A 172 -5.59 -18.25 -33.96
N LYS A 173 -6.23 -18.26 -32.78
CA LYS A 173 -6.90 -19.45 -32.25
C LYS A 173 -8.15 -19.82 -33.06
N LYS A 174 -8.92 -18.82 -33.48
CA LYS A 174 -10.12 -19.04 -34.29
C LYS A 174 -9.77 -19.61 -35.70
N ASP A 175 -8.74 -19.04 -36.32
CA ASP A 175 -8.26 -19.48 -37.64
C ASP A 175 -7.69 -20.92 -37.61
N LYS A 176 -6.97 -21.28 -36.52
CA LYS A 176 -6.52 -22.65 -36.29
C LYS A 176 -7.67 -23.63 -36.08
N GLY A 177 -8.70 -23.24 -35.32
CA GLY A 177 -9.90 -24.07 -35.11
C GLY A 177 -10.73 -24.31 -36.37
N ILE A 178 -10.77 -23.32 -37.27
CA ILE A 178 -11.46 -23.46 -38.55
C ILE A 178 -10.70 -24.44 -39.46
N LYS A 179 -9.38 -24.29 -39.59
CA LYS A 179 -8.53 -25.19 -40.39
C LYS A 179 -8.56 -26.65 -39.93
N THR A 180 -8.69 -26.86 -38.63
CA THR A 180 -8.78 -28.23 -38.07
C THR A 180 -10.14 -28.87 -38.39
N LYS A 181 -11.22 -28.10 -38.48
CA LYS A 181 -12.53 -28.61 -38.89
C LYS A 181 -12.61 -28.95 -40.36
N GLU A 182 -12.02 -28.13 -41.24
CA GLU A 182 -11.97 -28.40 -42.69
C GLU A 182 -11.11 -29.61 -43.08
N GLN A 183 -10.25 -30.12 -42.18
CA GLN A 183 -9.44 -31.30 -42.41
C GLN A 183 -10.09 -32.61 -41.93
N ILE A 184 -11.22 -32.52 -41.23
CA ILE A 184 -11.93 -33.69 -40.66
C ILE A 184 -13.19 -34.03 -41.45
N ASP A 185 -13.73 -33.08 -42.25
CA ASP A 185 -14.81 -33.28 -43.22
C ASP A 185 -14.24 -33.65 -44.60
#